data_b72cad855b3f26bf659eb9b526a4237c
#
_entry.id   b72cad855b3f26bf659eb9b526a4237c
#
_cell.length_a   1.000
_cell.length_b   1.000
_cell.length_c   1.000
_cell.angle_alpha   90.00
_cell.angle_beta   90.00
_cell.angle_gamma   90.00
#
_symmetry.space_group_name_H-M   'P 1'
#
loop_
_entity.id
_entity.type
_entity.pdbx_description
1 polymer ?
#
loop_
_entity_poly.entity_id
_entity_poly.type
_entity_poly.pdbx_seq_one_letter_code
_entity_poly.pdbx_strand_id
1 'polypeptide(L)'
;SRQRYWGEPIPIIELEDGEYIALKDSELPLILPELEDYTPGKDGTAPLNKKTDWVNVTVDGKKGKRETSTMPGSAGSSWYFLRYIDPDNDECLADYKLLEHWMPVDLYIGGPEHATGHLLYSRMWNNYLYDKKVVPVKEPFKKLVHQGMILGANGIKMGKRYPEYVVNPNDVVNEFGADTLRLYEMFMGPLEADKPWSNEGVVGSKRFLERVYRQLIESDKVK
;
A
#
# COMPACT_ATOMS: atom_id res chain seq x y z
N SER A 1 -6.55 -2.05 -18.43
CA SER A 1 -5.94 -3.10 -17.58
C SER A 1 -4.46 -3.18 -17.87
N ARG A 2 -3.68 -3.49 -16.87
CA ARG A 2 -2.24 -3.65 -17.01
C ARG A 2 -1.91 -5.12 -17.05
N GLN A 3 -1.27 -5.57 -18.09
CA GLN A 3 -0.79 -6.93 -18.25
C GLN A 3 0.46 -7.13 -17.37
N ARG A 4 0.25 -7.34 -16.07
CA ARG A 4 1.31 -7.51 -15.07
C ARG A 4 1.25 -8.90 -14.46
N TYR A 5 2.42 -9.42 -14.09
CA TYR A 5 2.53 -10.60 -13.24
C TYR A 5 2.22 -10.24 -11.76
N TRP A 6 2.78 -9.12 -11.28
CA TRP A 6 2.66 -8.71 -9.89
C TRP A 6 1.27 -8.15 -9.58
N GLY A 7 0.57 -8.81 -8.68
CA GLY A 7 -0.77 -8.47 -8.21
C GLY A 7 -1.50 -9.70 -7.72
N GLU A 8 -2.66 -9.50 -7.15
CA GLU A 8 -3.53 -10.57 -6.71
C GLU A 8 -4.10 -11.32 -7.94
N PRO A 9 -4.04 -12.67 -7.99
CA PRO A 9 -4.62 -13.43 -9.07
C PRO A 9 -6.14 -13.33 -9.07
N ILE A 10 -6.71 -13.45 -10.27
CA ILE A 10 -8.17 -13.51 -10.44
C ILE A 10 -8.58 -14.98 -10.51
N PRO A 11 -9.35 -15.49 -9.54
CA PRO A 11 -9.66 -16.92 -9.41
C PRO A 11 -10.81 -17.34 -10.35
N ILE A 12 -10.66 -17.07 -11.65
CA ILE A 12 -11.67 -17.36 -12.68
C ILE A 12 -11.05 -18.20 -13.80
N ILE A 13 -11.85 -19.12 -14.31
CA ILE A 13 -11.54 -19.94 -15.49
C ILE A 13 -12.58 -19.65 -16.58
N GLU A 14 -12.11 -19.37 -17.80
CA GLU A 14 -12.92 -19.31 -19.01
C GLU A 14 -12.93 -20.68 -19.67
N LEU A 15 -14.11 -21.27 -19.82
CA LEU A 15 -14.29 -22.56 -20.50
C LEU A 15 -14.34 -22.39 -22.03
N GLU A 16 -14.11 -23.47 -22.78
CA GLU A 16 -14.13 -23.46 -24.26
C GLU A 16 -15.49 -23.03 -24.86
N ASP A 17 -16.57 -23.20 -24.11
CA ASP A 17 -17.92 -22.76 -24.49
C ASP A 17 -18.22 -21.28 -24.16
N GLY A 18 -17.23 -20.56 -23.59
CA GLY A 18 -17.35 -19.15 -23.21
C GLY A 18 -17.97 -18.92 -21.83
N GLU A 19 -18.26 -19.98 -21.07
CA GLU A 19 -18.72 -19.87 -19.69
C GLU A 19 -17.54 -19.47 -18.77
N TYR A 20 -17.79 -18.58 -17.80
CA TYR A 20 -16.84 -18.20 -16.75
C TYR A 20 -17.22 -18.85 -15.45
N ILE A 21 -16.28 -19.58 -14.85
CA ILE A 21 -16.47 -20.23 -13.56
C ILE A 21 -15.45 -19.71 -12.54
N ALA A 22 -15.87 -19.56 -11.30
CA ALA A 22 -14.96 -19.26 -10.19
C ALA A 22 -14.31 -20.56 -9.69
N LEU A 23 -13.07 -20.45 -9.18
CA LEU A 23 -12.45 -21.55 -8.44
C LEU A 23 -13.25 -21.85 -7.17
N LYS A 24 -13.25 -23.12 -6.77
CA LYS A 24 -13.85 -23.56 -5.51
C LYS A 24 -13.02 -23.06 -4.32
N ASP A 25 -13.63 -22.86 -3.17
CA ASP A 25 -12.94 -22.43 -1.95
C ASP A 25 -11.76 -23.35 -1.58
N SER A 26 -11.89 -24.65 -1.85
CA SER A 26 -10.83 -25.65 -1.63
C SER A 26 -9.60 -25.48 -2.55
N GLU A 27 -9.71 -24.68 -3.60
CA GLU A 27 -8.64 -24.38 -4.57
C GLU A 27 -7.98 -23.03 -4.28
N LEU A 28 -8.41 -22.34 -3.22
CA LEU A 28 -7.84 -21.08 -2.76
C LEU A 28 -6.87 -21.30 -1.58
N PRO A 29 -5.84 -20.48 -1.44
CA PRO A 29 -5.50 -19.35 -2.30
C PRO A 29 -4.92 -19.79 -3.66
N LEU A 30 -5.28 -19.09 -4.73
CA LEU A 30 -4.68 -19.32 -6.04
C LEU A 30 -3.25 -18.75 -6.05
N ILE A 31 -2.28 -19.63 -6.17
CA ILE A 31 -0.86 -19.27 -6.15
C ILE A 31 -0.37 -19.03 -7.58
N LEU A 32 0.29 -17.89 -7.80
CA LEU A 32 0.95 -17.59 -9.06
C LEU A 32 2.20 -18.46 -9.24
N PRO A 33 2.40 -19.07 -10.41
CA PRO A 33 3.60 -19.86 -10.69
C PRO A 33 4.81 -18.96 -10.93
N GLU A 34 5.99 -19.41 -10.58
CA GLU A 34 7.23 -18.73 -10.97
C GLU A 34 7.43 -18.77 -12.49
N LEU A 35 7.92 -17.66 -13.03
CA LEU A 35 8.23 -17.50 -14.45
C LEU A 35 9.73 -17.24 -14.63
N GLU A 36 10.28 -17.75 -15.72
CA GLU A 36 11.66 -17.43 -16.14
C GLU A 36 11.74 -16.00 -16.73
N ASP A 37 10.66 -15.52 -17.32
CA ASP A 37 10.56 -14.20 -17.95
C ASP A 37 9.23 -13.53 -17.60
N TYR A 38 9.31 -12.40 -16.92
CA TYR A 38 8.17 -11.59 -16.47
C TYR A 38 7.76 -10.48 -17.44
N THR A 39 8.36 -10.41 -18.62
CA THR A 39 7.96 -9.43 -19.63
C THR A 39 6.63 -9.81 -20.28
N PRO A 40 5.79 -8.85 -20.68
CA PRO A 40 4.59 -9.13 -21.49
C PRO A 40 4.95 -9.83 -22.81
N GLY A 41 4.01 -10.59 -23.33
CA GLY A 41 4.14 -11.18 -24.66
C GLY A 41 4.25 -10.09 -25.77
N LYS A 42 4.80 -10.45 -26.93
CA LYS A 42 4.97 -9.53 -28.07
C LYS A 42 3.63 -8.96 -28.58
N ASP A 43 2.56 -9.69 -28.37
CA ASP A 43 1.17 -9.33 -28.67
C ASP A 43 0.48 -8.58 -27.54
N GLY A 44 1.19 -8.20 -26.47
CA GLY A 44 0.67 -7.54 -25.30
C GLY A 44 -0.04 -8.46 -24.31
N THR A 45 0.05 -9.77 -24.47
CA THR A 45 -0.52 -10.74 -23.52
C THR A 45 0.21 -10.71 -22.19
N ALA A 46 -0.50 -11.10 -21.12
CA ALA A 46 0.05 -11.15 -19.77
C ALA A 46 1.24 -12.14 -19.67
N PRO A 47 2.25 -11.85 -18.84
CA PRO A 47 3.38 -12.77 -18.62
C PRO A 47 2.97 -14.20 -18.24
N LEU A 48 1.89 -14.37 -17.47
CA LEU A 48 1.36 -15.66 -17.07
C LEU A 48 0.94 -16.56 -18.25
N ASN A 49 0.59 -16.00 -19.40
CA ASN A 49 0.27 -16.79 -20.60
C ASN A 49 1.44 -17.69 -21.08
N LYS A 50 2.66 -17.39 -20.66
CA LYS A 50 3.84 -18.20 -20.96
C LYS A 50 3.85 -19.54 -20.21
N LYS A 51 3.10 -19.61 -19.09
CA LYS A 51 3.03 -20.81 -18.25
C LYS A 51 1.82 -21.67 -18.65
N THR A 52 1.89 -22.29 -19.80
CA THR A 52 0.77 -23.02 -20.44
C THR A 52 0.24 -24.18 -19.59
N ASP A 53 1.08 -24.83 -18.80
CA ASP A 53 0.71 -25.89 -17.86
C ASP A 53 -0.12 -25.38 -16.67
N TRP A 54 0.09 -24.13 -16.26
CA TRP A 54 -0.72 -23.48 -15.24
C TRP A 54 -2.00 -22.86 -15.83
N VAL A 55 -1.92 -22.30 -17.03
CA VAL A 55 -3.04 -21.62 -17.70
C VAL A 55 -4.10 -22.61 -18.14
N ASN A 56 -3.71 -23.69 -18.82
CA ASN A 56 -4.67 -24.64 -19.38
C ASN A 56 -5.12 -25.64 -18.29
N VAL A 57 -6.41 -25.72 -18.10
CA VAL A 57 -7.03 -26.57 -17.08
C VAL A 57 -8.18 -27.39 -17.69
N THR A 58 -8.55 -28.45 -16.99
CA THR A 58 -9.77 -29.21 -17.29
C THR A 58 -10.63 -29.25 -16.05
N VAL A 59 -11.87 -28.78 -16.14
CA VAL A 59 -12.84 -28.76 -15.06
C VAL A 59 -14.09 -29.52 -15.48
N ASP A 60 -14.42 -30.53 -14.73
CA ASP A 60 -15.58 -31.41 -14.98
C ASP A 60 -15.64 -31.96 -16.44
N GLY A 61 -14.45 -32.29 -17.00
CA GLY A 61 -14.29 -32.81 -18.35
C GLY A 61 -14.29 -31.75 -19.47
N LYS A 62 -14.53 -30.47 -19.16
CA LYS A 62 -14.43 -29.35 -20.10
C LYS A 62 -13.04 -28.70 -20.01
N LYS A 63 -12.46 -28.39 -21.15
CA LYS A 63 -11.23 -27.59 -21.19
C LYS A 63 -11.50 -26.13 -20.90
N GLY A 64 -10.55 -25.46 -20.27
CA GLY A 64 -10.64 -24.04 -19.94
C GLY A 64 -9.27 -23.41 -19.76
N LYS A 65 -9.28 -22.12 -19.57
CA LYS A 65 -8.07 -21.32 -19.31
C LYS A 65 -8.25 -20.47 -18.06
N ARG A 66 -7.25 -20.47 -17.18
CA ARG A 66 -7.22 -19.53 -16.05
C ARG A 66 -7.05 -18.12 -16.56
N GLU A 67 -7.67 -17.16 -15.87
CA GLU A 67 -7.37 -15.74 -16.11
C GLU A 67 -5.88 -15.48 -15.84
N THR A 68 -5.24 -14.81 -16.78
CA THR A 68 -3.80 -14.55 -16.76
C THR A 68 -3.43 -13.12 -16.37
N SER A 69 -4.42 -12.23 -16.30
CA SER A 69 -4.26 -10.91 -15.71
C SER A 69 -4.35 -11.00 -14.19
N THR A 70 -3.56 -10.18 -13.50
CA THR A 70 -3.72 -9.96 -12.06
C THR A 70 -4.60 -8.74 -11.80
N MET A 71 -5.17 -8.62 -10.61
CA MET A 71 -6.03 -7.50 -10.25
C MET A 71 -5.27 -6.19 -10.35
N PRO A 72 -5.83 -5.16 -11.03
CA PRO A 72 -5.17 -3.88 -11.23
C PRO A 72 -5.17 -3.01 -9.98
N GLY A 73 -4.36 -1.97 -10.01
CA GLY A 73 -4.32 -0.94 -8.99
C GLY A 73 -3.78 -1.43 -7.66
N SER A 74 -4.46 -1.06 -6.60
CA SER A 74 -4.10 -1.35 -5.21
C SER A 74 -5.04 -2.40 -4.59
N ALA A 75 -5.40 -3.45 -5.33
CA ALA A 75 -6.41 -4.41 -4.87
C ALA A 75 -6.04 -5.01 -3.51
N GLY A 76 -4.84 -5.56 -3.35
CA GLY A 76 -4.40 -6.16 -2.08
C GLY A 76 -4.24 -5.14 -0.96
N SER A 77 -3.69 -3.96 -1.24
CA SER A 77 -3.53 -2.90 -0.24
C SER A 77 -4.83 -2.15 0.08
N SER A 78 -5.92 -2.43 -0.63
CA SER A 78 -7.19 -1.70 -0.44
C SER A 78 -7.93 -2.06 0.84
N TRP A 79 -7.59 -3.17 1.46
CA TRP A 79 -8.27 -3.69 2.67
C TRP A 79 -7.31 -3.98 3.83
N TYR A 80 -6.05 -3.56 3.75
CA TYR A 80 -5.03 -3.84 4.78
C TYR A 80 -5.45 -3.38 6.18
N PHE A 81 -6.14 -2.24 6.29
CA PHE A 81 -6.61 -1.68 7.55
C PHE A 81 -7.64 -2.56 8.25
N LEU A 82 -8.40 -3.35 7.51
CA LEU A 82 -9.30 -4.36 8.07
C LEU A 82 -8.49 -5.52 8.66
N ARG A 83 -7.49 -6.00 7.90
CA ARG A 83 -6.64 -7.12 8.32
C ARG A 83 -5.76 -6.77 9.54
N TYR A 84 -5.37 -5.51 9.70
CA TYR A 84 -4.63 -5.04 10.87
C TYR A 84 -5.39 -5.18 12.18
N ILE A 85 -6.71 -5.25 12.13
CA ILE A 85 -7.57 -5.42 13.31
C ILE A 85 -7.42 -6.83 13.89
N ASP A 86 -7.18 -7.82 13.02
CA ASP A 86 -7.09 -9.24 13.40
C ASP A 86 -6.09 -9.97 12.47
N PRO A 87 -4.77 -9.68 12.62
CA PRO A 87 -3.76 -10.10 11.65
C PRO A 87 -3.48 -11.59 11.63
N ASP A 88 -3.71 -12.29 12.73
CA ASP A 88 -3.41 -13.72 12.90
C ASP A 88 -4.62 -14.62 12.67
N ASN A 89 -5.72 -14.09 12.16
CA ASN A 89 -6.93 -14.85 11.88
C ASN A 89 -6.80 -15.64 10.56
N ASP A 90 -6.78 -16.97 10.65
CA ASP A 90 -6.63 -17.85 9.49
C ASP A 90 -7.99 -18.29 8.88
N GLU A 91 -9.10 -17.98 9.54
CA GLU A 91 -10.43 -18.44 9.13
C GLU A 91 -11.23 -17.41 8.34
N CYS A 92 -11.01 -16.11 8.63
CA CYS A 92 -11.73 -15.04 7.95
C CYS A 92 -10.86 -13.77 7.83
N LEU A 93 -11.41 -12.77 7.12
CA LEU A 93 -10.75 -11.47 6.91
C LEU A 93 -10.32 -10.82 8.24
N ALA A 94 -11.23 -10.78 9.20
CA ALA A 94 -11.06 -10.38 10.59
C ALA A 94 -12.34 -10.75 11.37
N ASP A 95 -12.25 -10.98 12.68
CA ASP A 95 -13.43 -11.22 13.52
C ASP A 95 -14.41 -10.05 13.45
N TYR A 96 -15.69 -10.36 13.21
CA TYR A 96 -16.72 -9.33 12.98
C TYR A 96 -16.93 -8.42 14.19
N LYS A 97 -16.80 -8.93 15.44
CA LYS A 97 -16.94 -8.12 16.64
C LYS A 97 -15.76 -7.17 16.84
N LEU A 98 -14.56 -7.60 16.42
CA LEU A 98 -13.40 -6.71 16.40
C LEU A 98 -13.59 -5.60 15.36
N LEU A 99 -14.13 -5.94 14.18
CA LEU A 99 -14.47 -4.95 13.16
C LEU A 99 -15.55 -3.97 13.66
N GLU A 100 -16.60 -4.43 14.35
CA GLU A 100 -17.62 -3.56 14.97
C GLU A 100 -17.02 -2.60 16.00
N HIS A 101 -16.01 -3.02 16.73
CA HIS A 101 -15.36 -2.21 17.75
C HIS A 101 -14.42 -1.14 17.15
N TRP A 102 -13.63 -1.52 16.15
CA TRP A 102 -12.56 -0.67 15.64
C TRP A 102 -12.91 0.15 14.40
N MET A 103 -13.93 -0.28 13.62
CA MET A 103 -14.35 0.43 12.43
C MET A 103 -15.44 1.48 12.72
N PRO A 104 -15.50 2.57 11.95
CA PRO A 104 -14.56 3.00 10.90
C PRO A 104 -13.25 3.56 11.47
N VAL A 105 -12.21 3.61 10.65
CA VAL A 105 -10.92 4.24 10.98
C VAL A 105 -11.13 5.72 11.34
N ASP A 106 -10.65 6.15 12.50
CA ASP A 106 -10.92 7.50 13.02
C ASP A 106 -10.19 8.58 12.22
N LEU A 107 -8.94 8.33 11.84
CA LEU A 107 -8.11 9.28 11.13
C LEU A 107 -7.24 8.57 10.09
N TYR A 108 -7.35 8.99 8.84
CA TYR A 108 -6.55 8.53 7.73
C TYR A 108 -5.69 9.66 7.18
N ILE A 109 -4.36 9.46 7.15
CA ILE A 109 -3.41 10.48 6.71
C ILE A 109 -2.71 9.96 5.46
N GLY A 110 -2.69 10.76 4.39
CA GLY A 110 -2.03 10.39 3.15
C GLY A 110 -2.06 11.50 2.11
N GLY A 111 -1.22 11.37 1.08
CA GLY A 111 -1.15 12.35 0.01
C GLY A 111 -2.44 12.44 -0.82
N PRO A 112 -2.75 13.59 -1.41
CA PRO A 112 -3.96 13.81 -2.19
C PRO A 112 -4.04 12.94 -3.45
N GLU A 113 -2.92 12.45 -3.96
CA GLU A 113 -2.86 11.53 -5.11
C GLU A 113 -3.57 10.20 -4.87
N HIS A 114 -3.74 9.81 -3.62
CA HIS A 114 -4.46 8.60 -3.25
C HIS A 114 -5.98 8.71 -3.36
N ALA A 115 -6.53 9.91 -3.54
CA ALA A 115 -7.96 10.11 -3.74
C ALA A 115 -8.50 9.34 -4.96
N THR A 116 -7.74 9.30 -6.05
CA THR A 116 -8.04 8.56 -7.28
C THR A 116 -7.32 7.23 -7.40
N GLY A 117 -6.54 6.86 -6.39
CA GLY A 117 -5.79 5.60 -6.30
C GLY A 117 -6.31 4.73 -5.15
N HIS A 118 -5.49 4.57 -4.13
CA HIS A 118 -5.76 3.71 -2.99
C HIS A 118 -7.13 3.97 -2.30
N LEU A 119 -7.50 5.23 -2.07
CA LEU A 119 -8.77 5.55 -1.39
C LEU A 119 -10.01 5.15 -2.21
N LEU A 120 -9.95 5.33 -3.53
CA LEU A 120 -11.03 4.89 -4.43
C LEU A 120 -11.22 3.37 -4.34
N TYR A 121 -10.14 2.61 -4.44
CA TYR A 121 -10.17 1.15 -4.34
C TYR A 121 -10.60 0.69 -2.94
N SER A 122 -10.10 1.30 -1.88
CA SER A 122 -10.48 0.97 -0.50
C SER A 122 -11.98 1.13 -0.27
N ARG A 123 -12.57 2.24 -0.76
CA ARG A 123 -14.01 2.47 -0.64
C ARG A 123 -14.82 1.51 -1.50
N MET A 124 -14.36 1.18 -2.71
CA MET A 124 -15.00 0.18 -3.57
C MET A 124 -15.05 -1.19 -2.88
N TRP A 125 -13.89 -1.67 -2.40
CA TRP A 125 -13.82 -2.96 -1.69
C TRP A 125 -14.63 -2.96 -0.40
N ASN A 126 -14.54 -1.91 0.40
CA ASN A 126 -15.30 -1.82 1.65
C ASN A 126 -16.80 -1.80 1.41
N ASN A 127 -17.30 -1.08 0.38
CA ASN A 127 -18.70 -1.10 0.02
C ASN A 127 -19.18 -2.50 -0.40
N TYR A 128 -18.39 -3.20 -1.21
CA TYR A 128 -18.69 -4.58 -1.58
C TYR A 128 -18.74 -5.52 -0.36
N LEU A 129 -17.75 -5.43 0.52
CA LEU A 129 -17.70 -6.22 1.75
C LEU A 129 -18.86 -5.87 2.70
N TYR A 130 -19.27 -4.61 2.76
CA TYR A 130 -20.45 -4.18 3.50
C TYR A 130 -21.73 -4.82 2.95
N ASP A 131 -21.94 -4.79 1.64
CA ASP A 131 -23.09 -5.41 0.99
C ASP A 131 -23.12 -6.94 1.22
N LYS A 132 -21.94 -7.55 1.35
CA LYS A 132 -21.78 -8.98 1.72
C LYS A 132 -21.84 -9.24 3.22
N LYS A 133 -22.03 -8.21 4.06
CA LYS A 133 -22.08 -8.30 5.52
C LYS A 133 -20.79 -8.83 6.16
N VAL A 134 -19.67 -8.61 5.51
CA VAL A 134 -18.33 -8.97 6.01
C VAL A 134 -17.77 -7.85 6.89
N VAL A 135 -18.12 -6.59 6.61
CA VAL A 135 -17.73 -5.44 7.43
C VAL A 135 -18.97 -4.68 7.92
N PRO A 136 -18.91 -4.04 9.11
CA PRO A 136 -20.07 -3.42 9.74
C PRO A 136 -20.39 -2.02 9.22
N VAL A 137 -19.47 -1.36 8.52
CA VAL A 137 -19.59 0.03 8.11
C VAL A 137 -19.40 0.22 6.61
N LYS A 138 -20.19 1.11 6.02
CA LYS A 138 -20.14 1.40 4.59
C LYS A 138 -18.98 2.32 4.21
N GLU A 139 -18.71 3.36 5.04
CA GLU A 139 -17.58 4.27 4.85
C GLU A 139 -16.43 3.87 5.78
N PRO A 140 -15.25 3.53 5.24
CA PRO A 140 -14.17 3.00 6.05
C PRO A 140 -13.43 4.06 6.88
N PHE A 141 -13.46 5.34 6.50
CA PHE A 141 -12.69 6.41 7.12
C PHE A 141 -13.58 7.55 7.60
N LYS A 142 -13.49 7.93 8.89
CA LYS A 142 -14.22 9.07 9.46
C LYS A 142 -13.65 10.41 9.04
N LYS A 143 -12.33 10.52 9.04
CA LYS A 143 -11.61 11.76 8.74
C LYS A 143 -10.38 11.47 7.87
N LEU A 144 -10.27 12.23 6.78
CA LEU A 144 -9.12 12.22 5.89
C LEU A 144 -8.35 13.53 6.06
N VAL A 145 -7.04 13.43 6.25
CA VAL A 145 -6.12 14.56 6.27
C VAL A 145 -5.08 14.37 5.18
N HIS A 146 -5.05 15.28 4.22
CA HIS A 146 -4.01 15.30 3.21
C HIS A 146 -2.77 16.02 3.75
N GLN A 147 -1.64 15.35 3.68
CA GLN A 147 -0.36 15.97 4.00
C GLN A 147 0.11 16.83 2.83
N GLY A 148 0.73 17.97 3.14
CA GLY A 148 1.42 18.81 2.17
C GLY A 148 2.68 18.12 1.66
N MET A 149 3.20 18.62 0.55
CA MET A 149 4.40 18.09 -0.10
C MET A 149 5.67 18.70 0.51
N ILE A 150 6.69 17.88 0.70
CA ILE A 150 8.03 18.38 0.98
C ILE A 150 8.68 18.72 -0.35
N LEU A 151 8.96 20.02 -0.54
CA LEU A 151 9.55 20.58 -1.74
C LEU A 151 11.08 20.60 -1.62
N GLY A 152 11.78 20.71 -2.74
CA GLY A 152 13.20 21.04 -2.74
C GLY A 152 13.45 22.42 -2.09
N ALA A 153 14.70 22.71 -1.75
CA ALA A 153 15.08 24.00 -1.18
C ALA A 153 14.73 25.21 -2.09
N ASN A 154 14.55 24.96 -3.38
CA ASN A 154 14.07 25.94 -4.37
C ASN A 154 12.54 26.15 -4.37
N GLY A 155 11.79 25.49 -3.48
CA GLY A 155 10.33 25.56 -3.41
C GLY A 155 9.59 24.82 -4.52
N ILE A 156 10.27 23.95 -5.29
CA ILE A 156 9.69 23.18 -6.39
C ILE A 156 9.63 21.69 -5.99
N LYS A 157 8.64 20.98 -6.50
CA LYS A 157 8.52 19.52 -6.29
C LYS A 157 9.82 18.81 -6.67
N MET A 158 10.36 18.01 -5.75
CA MET A 158 11.52 17.17 -6.00
C MET A 158 11.25 16.18 -7.14
N GLY A 159 12.19 16.04 -8.05
CA GLY A 159 12.04 15.14 -9.18
C GLY A 159 13.20 15.17 -10.16
N LYS A 160 13.11 14.36 -11.19
CA LYS A 160 14.19 14.17 -12.19
C LYS A 160 14.60 15.45 -12.94
N ARG A 161 13.73 16.47 -12.95
CA ARG A 161 14.01 17.73 -13.66
C ARG A 161 15.06 18.59 -12.94
N TYR A 162 15.13 18.48 -11.61
CA TYR A 162 16.05 19.22 -10.76
C TYR A 162 16.66 18.26 -9.74
N PRO A 163 17.53 17.34 -10.19
CA PRO A 163 18.07 16.27 -9.32
C PRO A 163 18.91 16.80 -8.17
N GLU A 164 19.50 17.99 -8.31
CA GLU A 164 20.31 18.69 -7.30
C GLU A 164 19.51 19.11 -6.06
N TYR A 165 18.19 19.20 -6.18
CA TYR A 165 17.30 19.53 -5.05
C TYR A 165 16.58 18.30 -4.48
N VAL A 166 16.85 17.11 -5.02
CA VAL A 166 16.28 15.87 -4.49
C VAL A 166 17.00 15.46 -3.23
N VAL A 167 16.26 15.34 -2.15
CA VAL A 167 16.78 14.83 -0.86
C VAL A 167 16.45 13.35 -0.75
N ASN A 168 17.48 12.52 -0.60
CA ASN A 168 17.32 11.11 -0.31
C ASN A 168 17.23 10.90 1.20
N PRO A 169 16.13 10.36 1.73
CA PRO A 169 15.98 10.11 3.17
C PRO A 169 17.10 9.25 3.76
N ASN A 170 17.63 8.28 3.00
CA ASN A 170 18.73 7.43 3.46
C ASN A 170 20.01 8.23 3.74
N ASP A 171 20.32 9.23 2.92
CA ASP A 171 21.51 10.07 3.13
C ASP A 171 21.35 10.88 4.40
N VAL A 172 20.16 11.45 4.62
CA VAL A 172 19.84 12.20 5.85
C VAL A 172 19.91 11.29 7.09
N VAL A 173 19.38 10.08 7.00
CA VAL A 173 19.44 9.10 8.11
C VAL A 173 20.87 8.69 8.40
N ASN A 174 21.69 8.47 7.39
CA ASN A 174 23.10 8.09 7.55
C ASN A 174 23.93 9.22 8.20
N GLU A 175 23.64 10.48 7.86
CA GLU A 175 24.39 11.63 8.36
C GLU A 175 23.88 12.12 9.73
N PHE A 176 22.57 12.19 9.92
CA PHE A 176 21.95 12.85 11.07
C PHE A 176 21.22 11.89 12.02
N GLY A 177 20.91 10.68 11.59
CA GLY A 177 20.12 9.71 12.33
C GLY A 177 18.61 9.78 12.01
N ALA A 178 17.94 8.63 12.15
CA ALA A 178 16.51 8.49 11.85
C ALA A 178 15.63 9.38 12.74
N ASP A 179 15.95 9.48 14.03
CA ASP A 179 15.18 10.31 14.97
C ASP A 179 15.24 11.79 14.60
N THR A 180 16.39 12.25 14.10
CA THR A 180 16.56 13.62 13.63
C THR A 180 15.65 13.91 12.42
N LEU A 181 15.65 13.02 11.42
CA LEU A 181 14.78 13.14 10.24
C LEU A 181 13.32 13.19 10.67
N ARG A 182 12.86 12.22 11.44
CA ARG A 182 11.46 12.13 11.92
C ARG A 182 11.04 13.36 12.70
N LEU A 183 11.89 13.83 13.62
CA LEU A 183 11.61 15.05 14.38
C LEU A 183 11.53 16.27 13.47
N TYR A 184 12.44 16.39 12.53
CA TYR A 184 12.45 17.51 11.59
C TYR A 184 11.19 17.53 10.71
N GLU A 185 10.76 16.40 10.16
CA GLU A 185 9.54 16.33 9.35
C GLU A 185 8.30 16.77 10.14
N MET A 186 8.20 16.39 11.41
CA MET A 186 7.10 16.84 12.27
C MET A 186 7.20 18.30 12.68
N PHE A 187 8.40 18.85 12.73
CA PHE A 187 8.67 20.24 13.13
C PHE A 187 8.49 21.24 12.00
N MET A 188 8.57 20.84 10.73
CA MET A 188 8.56 21.71 9.56
C MET A 188 7.33 22.64 9.46
N GLY A 189 6.25 22.38 10.19
CA GLY A 189 5.03 23.21 10.19
C GLY A 189 3.75 22.38 10.06
N PRO A 190 2.60 23.04 9.79
CA PRO A 190 1.31 22.35 9.68
C PRO A 190 1.36 21.21 8.67
N LEU A 191 0.74 20.08 9.01
CA LEU A 191 0.81 18.84 8.22
C LEU A 191 0.31 19.05 6.79
N GLU A 192 -0.75 19.82 6.61
CA GLU A 192 -1.40 20.06 5.32
C GLU A 192 -0.67 21.05 4.41
N ALA A 193 0.33 21.79 4.92
CA ALA A 193 1.03 22.80 4.15
C ALA A 193 2.24 22.22 3.39
N ASP A 194 2.42 22.64 2.16
CA ASP A 194 3.66 22.38 1.43
C ASP A 194 4.83 23.14 2.06
N LYS A 195 6.01 22.50 2.13
CA LYS A 195 7.17 23.03 2.86
C LYS A 195 8.45 22.80 2.08
N PRO A 196 9.29 23.84 1.93
CA PRO A 196 10.63 23.65 1.35
C PRO A 196 11.55 22.93 2.35
N TRP A 197 12.39 22.06 1.84
CA TRP A 197 13.44 21.40 2.61
C TRP A 197 14.49 22.42 3.09
N SER A 198 14.95 22.26 4.33
CA SER A 198 16.03 23.06 4.90
C SER A 198 17.03 22.18 5.67
N ASN A 199 18.26 22.13 5.19
CA ASN A 199 19.35 21.45 5.89
C ASN A 199 19.65 22.10 7.26
N GLU A 200 19.49 23.40 7.39
CA GLU A 200 19.66 24.10 8.67
C GLU A 200 18.63 23.65 9.70
N GLY A 201 17.38 23.41 9.25
CA GLY A 201 16.34 22.86 10.11
C GLY A 201 16.64 21.45 10.60
N VAL A 202 17.22 20.61 9.76
CA VAL A 202 17.68 19.26 10.14
C VAL A 202 18.75 19.34 11.23
N VAL A 203 19.79 20.17 11.02
CA VAL A 203 20.86 20.41 11.99
C VAL A 203 20.30 20.94 13.30
N GLY A 204 19.33 21.86 13.24
CA GLY A 204 18.64 22.37 14.42
C GLY A 204 17.94 21.27 15.23
N SER A 205 17.25 20.35 14.55
CA SER A 205 16.59 19.21 15.16
C SER A 205 17.60 18.24 15.82
N LYS A 206 18.73 17.98 15.18
CA LYS A 206 19.80 17.17 15.74
C LYS A 206 20.36 17.78 17.03
N ARG A 207 20.68 19.09 17.00
CA ARG A 207 21.17 19.79 18.20
C ARG A 207 20.17 19.76 19.35
N PHE A 208 18.89 19.81 19.06
CA PHE A 208 17.84 19.67 20.07
C PHE A 208 17.90 18.28 20.72
N LEU A 209 17.92 17.19 19.93
CA LEU A 209 18.01 15.82 20.44
C LEU A 209 19.28 15.58 21.28
N GLU A 210 20.44 16.07 20.82
CA GLU A 210 21.69 15.98 21.55
C GLU A 210 21.65 16.72 22.90
N ARG A 211 20.93 17.85 22.94
CA ARG A 211 20.74 18.60 24.20
C ARG A 211 19.84 17.81 25.17
N VAL A 212 18.73 17.25 24.65
CA VAL A 212 17.84 16.40 25.46
C VAL A 212 18.61 15.20 26.02
N TYR A 213 19.36 14.51 25.18
CA TYR A 213 20.16 13.35 25.58
C TYR A 213 21.16 13.70 26.71
N ARG A 214 21.93 14.77 26.52
CA ARG A 214 22.89 15.23 27.53
C ARG A 214 22.22 15.58 28.86
N GLN A 215 21.04 16.20 28.81
CA GLN A 215 20.35 16.59 30.05
C GLN A 215 19.72 15.42 30.79
N LEU A 216 19.18 14.44 30.07
CA LEU A 216 18.43 13.34 30.66
C LEU A 216 19.29 12.10 30.94
N ILE A 217 20.30 11.85 30.14
CA ILE A 217 21.08 10.60 30.20
C ILE A 217 22.47 10.83 30.79
N GLU A 218 23.16 11.89 30.35
CA GLU A 218 24.55 12.15 30.79
C GLU A 218 24.62 13.05 32.04
N SER A 219 23.54 13.72 32.40
CA SER A 219 23.54 14.61 33.58
C SER A 219 23.34 13.82 34.86
N ASP A 220 24.29 13.96 35.79
CA ASP A 220 24.18 13.40 37.16
C ASP A 220 23.04 14.01 38.00
N LYS A 221 22.36 15.04 37.50
CA LYS A 221 21.26 15.72 38.19
C LYS A 221 19.90 14.99 38.08
N VAL A 222 19.82 13.96 37.23
CA VAL A 222 18.60 13.17 36.97
C VAL A 222 18.69 11.76 37.56
N LYS A 223 19.82 11.42 38.23
CA LYS A 223 20.02 10.15 38.93
C LYS A 223 19.53 10.20 40.36
#